data_b63246f0eaa9671814496bf0cf72db12
#
_entry.id   b63246f0eaa9671814496bf0cf72db12
#
_cell.length_a   1.000
_cell.length_b   1.000
_cell.length_c   1.000
_cell.angle_alpha   90.00
_cell.angle_beta   90.00
_cell.angle_gamma   90.00
#
_symmetry.space_group_name_H-M   'P 1'
#
loop_
_entity.id
_entity.type
_entity.pdbx_description
1 polymer ?
#
loop_
_entity_poly.entity_id
_entity_poly.type
_entity_poly.pdbx_seq_one_letter_code
_entity_poly.pdbx_strand_id
1 'polypeptide(L)'
;LVAGLNLIVRPASGHPLSDIHEPLKFAAMVPLQVYNTLQVPEEKERLKQTDILIIGGGAVDAGLEADIQSLPGAVYSTYGMTETLSHIALRRLNGPAASEHYHPFSSVHLSLSPENTLVIEAPLVCTDILQTNDIARIHPDGSFSILGRKDNVINSGGIKIQAEEIEKKLRLLIPIPFVITSVPDKRLGQAVVLLLAGQPDIQEMEKGIQAILEPYYRPKHILVADCIPQTGNGKVNRADCRILAQRLLQLLNDSSC
;
A
#
# COMPACT_ATOMS: atom_id res chain seq x y z
N LEU A 1 -27.98 -5.72 -7.76
CA LEU A 1 -29.14 -5.23 -8.53
C LEU A 1 -29.02 -5.67 -9.99
N VAL A 2 -28.09 -5.13 -10.78
CA VAL A 2 -27.94 -5.52 -12.21
C VAL A 2 -27.59 -7.00 -12.35
N ALA A 3 -26.78 -7.54 -11.47
CA ALA A 3 -26.38 -8.96 -11.45
C ALA A 3 -27.40 -9.87 -10.74
N GLY A 4 -28.56 -9.36 -10.30
CA GLY A 4 -29.58 -10.14 -9.59
C GLY A 4 -29.17 -10.59 -8.18
N LEU A 5 -28.11 -10.00 -7.59
CA LEU A 5 -27.67 -10.29 -6.23
C LEU A 5 -28.49 -9.49 -5.20
N ASN A 6 -28.74 -10.09 -4.06
CA ASN A 6 -29.27 -9.39 -2.89
C ASN A 6 -28.14 -8.56 -2.26
N LEU A 7 -28.46 -7.32 -1.87
CA LEU A 7 -27.53 -6.41 -1.23
C LEU A 7 -27.73 -6.44 0.29
N ILE A 8 -26.67 -6.77 1.03
CA ILE A 8 -26.63 -6.69 2.49
C ILE A 8 -25.92 -5.37 2.85
N VAL A 9 -26.68 -4.41 3.38
CA VAL A 9 -26.15 -3.11 3.80
C VAL A 9 -25.82 -3.15 5.29
N ARG A 10 -24.61 -2.67 5.63
CA ARG A 10 -24.14 -2.57 7.02
C ARG A 10 -23.57 -1.17 7.28
N PRO A 11 -23.63 -0.68 8.53
CA PRO A 11 -22.89 0.50 8.94
C PRO A 11 -21.39 0.31 8.70
N ALA A 12 -20.68 1.39 8.42
CA ALA A 12 -19.23 1.35 8.29
C ALA A 12 -18.59 0.85 9.61
N SER A 13 -17.78 -0.20 9.52
CA SER A 13 -17.16 -0.88 10.66
C SER A 13 -15.80 -1.44 10.28
N GLY A 14 -14.90 -1.59 11.25
CA GLY A 14 -13.65 -2.34 11.10
C GLY A 14 -13.87 -3.86 11.04
N HIS A 15 -15.08 -4.34 11.41
CA HIS A 15 -15.48 -5.75 11.46
C HIS A 15 -16.78 -5.97 10.67
N PRO A 16 -16.74 -5.88 9.33
CA PRO A 16 -17.96 -5.90 8.51
C PRO A 16 -18.67 -7.25 8.49
N LEU A 17 -18.02 -8.34 8.91
CA LEU A 17 -18.60 -9.67 8.95
C LEU A 17 -19.06 -10.11 10.35
N SER A 18 -19.01 -9.24 11.36
CA SER A 18 -19.31 -9.60 12.75
C SER A 18 -20.70 -10.20 12.96
N ASP A 19 -21.69 -9.80 12.17
CA ASP A 19 -23.09 -10.24 12.24
C ASP A 19 -23.62 -10.84 10.93
N ILE A 20 -22.73 -11.22 10.01
CA ILE A 20 -23.09 -11.93 8.77
C ILE A 20 -22.98 -13.43 9.02
N HIS A 21 -24.08 -14.15 8.85
CA HIS A 21 -24.13 -15.60 9.07
C HIS A 21 -24.36 -16.39 7.76
N GLU A 22 -24.63 -15.70 6.66
CA GLU A 22 -24.91 -16.28 5.36
C GLU A 22 -23.65 -16.30 4.49
N PRO A 23 -23.45 -17.34 3.65
CA PRO A 23 -22.40 -17.33 2.64
C PRO A 23 -22.58 -16.15 1.68
N LEU A 24 -21.46 -15.47 1.37
CA LEU A 24 -21.48 -14.31 0.49
C LEU A 24 -20.96 -14.68 -0.90
N LYS A 25 -21.70 -14.30 -1.93
CA LYS A 25 -21.23 -14.39 -3.32
C LYS A 25 -20.14 -13.38 -3.62
N PHE A 26 -20.20 -12.22 -2.97
CA PHE A 26 -19.29 -11.12 -3.22
C PHE A 26 -19.17 -10.23 -1.99
N ALA A 27 -17.95 -9.84 -1.67
CA ALA A 27 -17.65 -8.83 -0.65
C ALA A 27 -16.61 -7.82 -1.15
N ALA A 28 -16.74 -6.57 -0.74
CA ALA A 28 -15.77 -5.50 -0.98
C ALA A 28 -15.30 -4.95 0.36
N MET A 29 -13.99 -4.96 0.60
CA MET A 29 -13.38 -4.53 1.86
C MET A 29 -12.16 -3.67 1.60
N VAL A 30 -11.75 -2.90 2.62
CA VAL A 30 -10.42 -2.27 2.64
C VAL A 30 -9.41 -3.19 3.35
N PRO A 31 -8.09 -3.03 3.14
CA PRO A 31 -7.08 -3.91 3.76
C PRO A 31 -7.22 -4.05 5.27
N LEU A 32 -7.50 -2.95 5.99
CA LEU A 32 -7.72 -2.98 7.44
C LEU A 32 -8.88 -3.88 7.86
N GLN A 33 -10.00 -3.85 7.12
CA GLN A 33 -11.15 -4.70 7.42
C GLN A 33 -10.81 -6.19 7.23
N VAL A 34 -10.08 -6.53 6.16
CA VAL A 34 -9.63 -7.91 5.93
C VAL A 34 -8.68 -8.35 7.03
N TYR A 35 -7.71 -7.51 7.40
CA TYR A 35 -6.81 -7.78 8.51
C TYR A 35 -7.57 -8.07 9.81
N ASN A 36 -8.48 -7.18 10.22
CA ASN A 36 -9.27 -7.35 11.44
C ASN A 36 -10.12 -8.62 11.41
N THR A 37 -10.79 -8.88 10.28
CA THR A 37 -11.60 -10.09 10.08
C THR A 37 -10.77 -11.37 10.24
N LEU A 38 -9.54 -11.40 9.76
CA LEU A 38 -8.65 -12.56 9.88
C LEU A 38 -8.14 -12.80 11.31
N GLN A 39 -8.16 -11.78 12.18
CA GLN A 39 -7.78 -11.90 13.60
C GLN A 39 -8.89 -12.49 14.47
N VAL A 40 -10.15 -12.49 14.00
CA VAL A 40 -11.30 -13.02 14.74
C VAL A 40 -11.72 -14.37 14.16
N PRO A 41 -11.59 -15.49 14.88
CA PRO A 41 -11.85 -16.85 14.35
C PRO A 41 -13.20 -16.99 13.67
N GLU A 42 -14.27 -16.47 14.28
CA GLU A 42 -15.63 -16.58 13.76
C GLU A 42 -15.80 -15.78 12.45
N GLU A 43 -15.21 -14.59 12.37
CA GLU A 43 -15.26 -13.76 11.16
C GLU A 43 -14.39 -14.36 10.05
N LYS A 44 -13.25 -14.96 10.40
CA LYS A 44 -12.38 -15.68 9.45
C LYS A 44 -13.11 -16.85 8.80
N GLU A 45 -13.88 -17.62 9.58
CA GLU A 45 -14.69 -18.72 9.04
C GLU A 45 -15.79 -18.20 8.10
N ARG A 46 -16.41 -17.07 8.41
CA ARG A 46 -17.38 -16.41 7.53
C ARG A 46 -16.72 -15.90 6.24
N LEU A 47 -15.52 -15.32 6.34
CA LEU A 47 -14.77 -14.87 5.17
C LEU A 47 -14.41 -16.03 4.23
N LYS A 48 -14.12 -17.22 4.77
CA LYS A 48 -13.91 -18.45 3.96
C LYS A 48 -15.14 -18.88 3.16
N GLN A 49 -16.32 -18.45 3.55
CA GLN A 49 -17.59 -18.72 2.83
C GLN A 49 -17.92 -17.62 1.80
N THR A 50 -16.98 -16.74 1.49
CA THR A 50 -17.13 -15.71 0.47
C THR A 50 -16.54 -16.19 -0.85
N ASP A 51 -17.34 -16.24 -1.91
CA ASP A 51 -16.89 -16.73 -3.23
C ASP A 51 -15.87 -15.75 -3.85
N ILE A 52 -16.17 -14.45 -3.80
CA ILE A 52 -15.32 -13.38 -4.38
C ILE A 52 -15.14 -12.25 -3.37
N LEU A 53 -13.90 -11.96 -3.04
CA LEU A 53 -13.52 -10.80 -2.24
C LEU A 53 -12.70 -9.83 -3.09
N ILE A 54 -13.10 -8.57 -3.16
CA ILE A 54 -12.25 -7.50 -3.68
C ILE A 54 -11.71 -6.64 -2.53
N ILE A 55 -10.43 -6.29 -2.59
CA ILE A 55 -9.76 -5.46 -1.60
C ILE A 55 -9.32 -4.17 -2.31
N GLY A 56 -9.89 -3.05 -1.88
CA GLY A 56 -9.64 -1.76 -2.49
C GLY A 56 -9.32 -0.67 -1.49
N GLY A 57 -9.09 0.54 -1.98
CA GLY A 57 -8.83 1.71 -1.16
C GLY A 57 -7.42 1.80 -0.56
N GLY A 58 -6.57 0.79 -0.72
CA GLY A 58 -5.17 0.79 -0.26
C GLY A 58 -4.38 -0.38 -0.82
N ALA A 59 -3.05 -0.32 -0.70
CA ALA A 59 -2.19 -1.44 -1.04
C ALA A 59 -2.37 -2.59 -0.02
N VAL A 60 -2.36 -3.82 -0.52
CA VAL A 60 -2.28 -5.03 0.31
C VAL A 60 -0.80 -5.30 0.57
N ASP A 61 -0.40 -5.34 1.83
CA ASP A 61 0.99 -5.65 2.18
C ASP A 61 1.28 -7.16 2.13
N ALA A 62 2.56 -7.53 2.11
CA ALA A 62 2.99 -8.91 1.95
C ALA A 62 2.52 -9.83 3.09
N GLY A 63 2.38 -9.32 4.33
CA GLY A 63 1.89 -10.08 5.47
C GLY A 63 0.42 -10.45 5.30
N LEU A 64 -0.42 -9.45 4.99
CA LEU A 64 -1.83 -9.68 4.71
C LEU A 64 -2.02 -10.57 3.47
N GLU A 65 -1.17 -10.41 2.43
CA GLU A 65 -1.22 -11.26 1.25
C GLU A 65 -0.90 -12.73 1.57
N ALA A 66 0.05 -12.98 2.48
CA ALA A 66 0.34 -14.33 2.96
C ALA A 66 -0.85 -14.95 3.73
N ASP A 67 -1.51 -14.17 4.59
CA ASP A 67 -2.69 -14.63 5.34
C ASP A 67 -3.86 -14.97 4.39
N ILE A 68 -4.03 -14.21 3.31
CA ILE A 68 -5.07 -14.39 2.29
C ILE A 68 -4.89 -15.70 1.50
N GLN A 69 -3.67 -16.26 1.37
CA GLN A 69 -3.43 -17.50 0.64
C GLN A 69 -4.28 -18.67 1.15
N SER A 70 -4.67 -18.66 2.41
CA SER A 70 -5.48 -19.71 3.04
C SER A 70 -6.99 -19.65 2.69
N LEU A 71 -7.44 -18.56 2.05
CA LEU A 71 -8.85 -18.37 1.71
C LEU A 71 -9.22 -19.16 0.47
N PRO A 72 -10.33 -19.94 0.48
CA PRO A 72 -10.75 -20.77 -0.65
C PRO A 72 -11.37 -19.95 -1.79
N GLY A 73 -12.01 -18.84 -1.48
CA GLY A 73 -12.64 -17.94 -2.45
C GLY A 73 -11.65 -17.15 -3.28
N ALA A 74 -12.15 -16.50 -4.32
CA ALA A 74 -11.35 -15.66 -5.20
C ALA A 74 -11.06 -14.31 -4.54
N VAL A 75 -9.80 -13.98 -4.25
CA VAL A 75 -9.41 -12.70 -3.66
C VAL A 75 -8.64 -11.85 -4.65
N TYR A 76 -9.08 -10.59 -4.81
CA TYR A 76 -8.46 -9.65 -5.73
C TYR A 76 -8.10 -8.34 -5.01
N SER A 77 -6.93 -7.80 -5.31
CA SER A 77 -6.63 -6.39 -5.09
C SER A 77 -7.15 -5.58 -6.27
N THR A 78 -7.72 -4.41 -6.00
CA THR A 78 -8.25 -3.52 -7.05
C THR A 78 -7.33 -2.32 -7.24
N TYR A 79 -7.21 -1.86 -8.49
CA TYR A 79 -6.59 -0.58 -8.81
C TYR A 79 -7.62 0.34 -9.48
N GLY A 80 -7.73 1.56 -8.96
CA GLY A 80 -8.63 2.60 -9.44
C GLY A 80 -8.58 3.83 -8.54
N MET A 81 -9.32 4.84 -8.93
CA MET A 81 -9.37 6.14 -8.26
C MET A 81 -10.77 6.74 -8.38
N THR A 82 -10.98 7.88 -7.72
CA THR A 82 -12.29 8.57 -7.75
C THR A 82 -12.68 8.95 -9.17
N GLU A 83 -11.71 9.38 -9.97
CA GLU A 83 -11.88 9.81 -11.37
C GLU A 83 -12.31 8.67 -12.29
N THR A 84 -12.02 7.42 -11.93
CA THR A 84 -12.50 6.22 -12.64
C THR A 84 -13.75 5.59 -12.02
N LEU A 85 -14.47 6.32 -11.16
CA LEU A 85 -15.63 5.88 -10.38
C LEU A 85 -15.35 4.71 -9.43
N SER A 86 -14.58 3.72 -9.87
CA SER A 86 -14.23 2.51 -9.16
C SER A 86 -12.91 1.97 -9.70
N HIS A 87 -12.73 0.65 -9.63
CA HIS A 87 -11.52 0.00 -10.12
C HIS A 87 -11.58 -0.22 -11.64
N ILE A 88 -10.40 -0.11 -12.27
CA ILE A 88 -10.19 -0.34 -13.70
C ILE A 88 -9.30 -1.56 -13.97
N ALA A 89 -8.71 -2.12 -12.92
CA ALA A 89 -7.87 -3.31 -13.01
C ALA A 89 -7.97 -4.15 -11.73
N LEU A 90 -7.68 -5.44 -11.88
CA LEU A 90 -7.66 -6.42 -10.81
C LEU A 90 -6.32 -7.16 -10.77
N ARG A 91 -5.86 -7.48 -9.56
CA ARG A 91 -4.76 -8.39 -9.32
C ARG A 91 -5.24 -9.55 -8.45
N ARG A 92 -5.19 -10.76 -8.95
CA ARG A 92 -5.52 -11.95 -8.17
C ARG A 92 -4.46 -12.17 -7.10
N LEU A 93 -4.90 -12.30 -5.82
CA LEU A 93 -3.99 -12.43 -4.70
C LEU A 93 -3.73 -13.87 -4.29
N ASN A 94 -4.64 -14.81 -4.55
CA ASN A 94 -4.56 -16.18 -4.06
C ASN A 94 -4.88 -17.24 -5.12
N GLY A 95 -4.52 -18.49 -4.80
CA GLY A 95 -4.78 -19.66 -5.63
C GLY A 95 -3.87 -19.73 -6.88
N PRO A 96 -4.13 -20.70 -7.79
CA PRO A 96 -3.26 -20.96 -8.95
C PRO A 96 -3.18 -19.81 -9.96
N ALA A 97 -4.16 -18.89 -9.94
CA ALA A 97 -4.20 -17.72 -10.81
C ALA A 97 -3.63 -16.46 -10.12
N ALA A 98 -2.96 -16.59 -8.98
CA ALA A 98 -2.31 -15.46 -8.31
C ALA A 98 -1.29 -14.79 -9.23
N SER A 99 -1.26 -13.45 -9.19
CA SER A 99 -0.39 -12.62 -10.02
C SER A 99 0.26 -11.52 -9.19
N GLU A 100 1.47 -11.14 -9.56
CA GLU A 100 2.14 -9.96 -9.01
C GLU A 100 1.69 -8.66 -9.71
N HIS A 101 0.95 -8.78 -10.82
CA HIS A 101 0.59 -7.67 -11.69
C HIS A 101 -0.92 -7.45 -11.76
N TYR A 102 -1.31 -6.19 -11.94
CA TYR A 102 -2.68 -5.81 -12.22
C TYR A 102 -3.00 -6.04 -13.69
N HIS A 103 -4.16 -6.61 -13.97
CA HIS A 103 -4.70 -6.79 -15.31
C HIS A 103 -5.83 -5.78 -15.51
N PRO A 104 -5.69 -4.85 -16.47
CA PRO A 104 -6.74 -3.88 -16.78
C PRO A 104 -7.94 -4.57 -17.43
N PHE A 105 -9.13 -3.98 -17.27
CA PHE A 105 -10.29 -4.43 -18.03
C PHE A 105 -10.08 -4.15 -19.53
N SER A 106 -10.72 -4.93 -20.39
CA SER A 106 -10.55 -4.86 -21.85
C SER A 106 -10.88 -3.51 -22.48
N SER A 107 -11.70 -2.69 -21.79
CA SER A 107 -12.05 -1.32 -22.21
C SER A 107 -11.08 -0.25 -21.72
N VAL A 108 -10.00 -0.62 -21.03
CA VAL A 108 -9.04 0.30 -20.43
C VAL A 108 -7.74 0.25 -21.22
N HIS A 109 -7.27 1.39 -21.69
CA HIS A 109 -5.97 1.54 -22.34
C HIS A 109 -5.01 2.24 -21.38
N LEU A 110 -3.81 1.70 -21.27
CA LEU A 110 -2.77 2.21 -20.37
C LEU A 110 -1.54 2.62 -21.19
N SER A 111 -0.95 3.74 -20.81
CA SER A 111 0.35 4.19 -21.30
C SER A 111 1.17 4.82 -20.17
N LEU A 112 2.42 5.17 -20.47
CA LEU A 112 3.29 5.86 -19.51
C LEU A 112 3.58 7.27 -19.99
N SER A 113 3.58 8.22 -19.08
CA SER A 113 4.09 9.56 -19.32
C SER A 113 5.63 9.55 -19.47
N PRO A 114 6.26 10.65 -19.95
CA PRO A 114 7.72 10.76 -19.96
C PRO A 114 8.40 10.58 -18.59
N GLU A 115 7.63 10.74 -17.49
CA GLU A 115 8.09 10.56 -16.12
C GLU A 115 7.79 9.17 -15.56
N ASN A 116 7.35 8.22 -16.41
CA ASN A 116 6.93 6.87 -16.05
C ASN A 116 5.73 6.82 -15.12
N THR A 117 4.90 7.86 -15.08
CA THR A 117 3.62 7.80 -14.38
C THR A 117 2.55 7.17 -15.27
N LEU A 118 1.63 6.43 -14.64
CA LEU A 118 0.56 5.75 -15.36
C LEU A 118 -0.42 6.76 -15.97
N VAL A 119 -0.73 6.59 -17.24
CA VAL A 119 -1.77 7.32 -17.97
C VAL A 119 -2.89 6.36 -18.31
N ILE A 120 -4.12 6.74 -18.01
CA ILE A 120 -5.31 5.90 -18.11
C ILE A 120 -6.30 6.50 -19.09
N GLU A 121 -6.72 5.71 -20.07
CA GLU A 121 -7.88 5.97 -20.93
C GLU A 121 -8.93 4.91 -20.63
N ALA A 122 -10.03 5.30 -20.01
CA ALA A 122 -11.12 4.41 -19.60
C ALA A 122 -12.49 4.97 -20.02
N PRO A 123 -12.80 5.04 -21.32
CA PRO A 123 -13.91 5.82 -21.88
C PRO A 123 -15.30 5.37 -21.41
N LEU A 124 -15.43 4.16 -20.86
CA LEU A 124 -16.71 3.71 -20.27
C LEU A 124 -17.00 4.30 -18.88
N VAL A 125 -16.00 4.86 -18.20
CA VAL A 125 -16.12 5.40 -16.84
C VAL A 125 -15.62 6.83 -16.71
N CYS A 126 -14.71 7.27 -17.59
CA CYS A 126 -14.18 8.63 -17.63
C CYS A 126 -13.86 9.00 -19.07
N THR A 127 -14.37 10.18 -19.51
CA THR A 127 -14.11 10.70 -20.86
C THR A 127 -12.74 11.34 -21.02
N ASP A 128 -12.13 11.73 -19.89
CA ASP A 128 -10.83 12.39 -19.88
C ASP A 128 -9.68 11.36 -19.82
N ILE A 129 -8.57 11.70 -20.45
CA ILE A 129 -7.31 10.97 -20.28
C ILE A 129 -6.72 11.37 -18.92
N LEU A 130 -6.58 10.41 -18.02
CA LEU A 130 -6.12 10.66 -16.67
C LEU A 130 -4.62 10.40 -16.56
N GLN A 131 -3.83 11.43 -16.26
CA GLN A 131 -2.44 11.28 -15.89
C GLN A 131 -2.34 11.17 -14.38
N THR A 132 -1.89 10.02 -13.88
CA THR A 132 -1.77 9.77 -12.44
C THR A 132 -0.41 10.24 -11.90
N ASN A 133 -0.25 10.22 -10.57
CA ASN A 133 1.05 10.34 -9.90
C ASN A 133 1.66 8.97 -9.55
N ASP A 134 1.05 7.88 -10.01
CA ASP A 134 1.52 6.53 -9.73
C ASP A 134 2.61 6.13 -10.74
N ILE A 135 3.83 5.94 -10.29
CA ILE A 135 4.93 5.41 -11.11
C ILE A 135 4.64 3.94 -11.37
N ALA A 136 4.63 3.56 -12.64
CA ALA A 136 4.23 2.22 -13.05
C ALA A 136 5.21 1.60 -14.05
N ARG A 137 5.08 0.29 -14.22
CA ARG A 137 5.69 -0.49 -15.30
C ARG A 137 4.59 -1.26 -16.01
N ILE A 138 4.48 -1.10 -17.32
CA ILE A 138 3.59 -1.91 -18.16
C ILE A 138 4.40 -3.06 -18.71
N HIS A 139 3.83 -4.27 -18.62
CA HIS A 139 4.44 -5.52 -19.08
C HIS A 139 4.01 -5.85 -20.52
N PRO A 140 4.74 -6.73 -21.24
CA PRO A 140 4.42 -7.07 -22.63
C PRO A 140 3.03 -7.68 -22.84
N ASP A 141 2.44 -8.30 -21.82
CA ASP A 141 1.09 -8.86 -21.83
C ASP A 141 -0.02 -7.84 -21.55
N GLY A 142 0.34 -6.56 -21.38
CA GLY A 142 -0.58 -5.47 -21.04
C GLY A 142 -0.91 -5.37 -19.55
N SER A 143 -0.44 -6.28 -18.71
CA SER A 143 -0.52 -6.13 -17.26
C SER A 143 0.42 -5.01 -16.77
N PHE A 144 0.23 -4.55 -15.53
CA PHE A 144 1.09 -3.51 -14.98
C PHE A 144 1.35 -3.68 -13.49
N SER A 145 2.45 -3.07 -13.05
CA SER A 145 2.83 -2.98 -11.64
C SER A 145 2.91 -1.52 -11.22
N ILE A 146 2.44 -1.20 -10.03
CA ILE A 146 2.66 0.10 -9.39
C ILE A 146 3.95 0.00 -8.57
N LEU A 147 4.89 0.87 -8.86
CA LEU A 147 6.21 0.92 -8.20
C LEU A 147 6.20 1.89 -7.00
N GLY A 148 5.29 2.87 -7.03
CA GLY A 148 5.12 3.87 -5.98
C GLY A 148 4.51 5.15 -6.54
N ARG A 149 4.66 6.26 -5.81
CA ARG A 149 4.11 7.55 -6.23
C ARG A 149 5.22 8.56 -6.49
N LYS A 150 5.02 9.39 -7.52
CA LYS A 150 5.91 10.52 -7.86
C LYS A 150 6.13 11.45 -6.66
N ASP A 151 5.08 11.69 -5.86
CA ASP A 151 5.12 12.55 -4.67
C ASP A 151 6.01 12.00 -3.55
N ASN A 152 6.31 10.70 -3.58
CA ASN A 152 7.09 10.00 -2.55
C ASN A 152 8.54 9.72 -2.98
N VAL A 153 8.95 10.22 -4.16
CA VAL A 153 10.34 10.12 -4.61
C VAL A 153 11.22 11.03 -3.75
N ILE A 154 12.26 10.46 -3.18
CA ILE A 154 13.27 11.17 -2.38
C ILE A 154 14.48 11.43 -3.26
N ASN A 155 14.87 12.70 -3.43
CA ASN A 155 16.06 13.08 -4.18
C ASN A 155 17.25 13.22 -3.23
N SER A 156 18.03 12.16 -3.08
CA SER A 156 19.16 12.12 -2.16
C SER A 156 20.48 12.05 -2.92
N GLY A 157 21.28 13.11 -2.84
CA GLY A 157 22.57 13.18 -3.52
C GLY A 157 22.50 12.99 -5.04
N GLY A 158 21.42 13.42 -5.68
CA GLY A 158 21.19 13.26 -7.12
C GLY A 158 20.54 11.91 -7.52
N ILE A 159 20.33 11.01 -6.56
CA ILE A 159 19.67 9.72 -6.80
C ILE A 159 18.19 9.86 -6.47
N LYS A 160 17.32 9.45 -7.42
CA LYS A 160 15.88 9.34 -7.21
C LYS A 160 15.56 8.01 -6.53
N ILE A 161 15.11 8.07 -5.29
CA ILE A 161 14.82 6.91 -4.45
C ILE A 161 13.32 6.80 -4.26
N GLN A 162 12.75 5.66 -4.62
CA GLN A 162 11.34 5.36 -4.40
C GLN A 162 11.16 4.84 -2.96
N ALA A 163 10.44 5.59 -2.14
CA ALA A 163 10.23 5.23 -0.72
C ALA A 163 9.57 3.86 -0.57
N GLU A 164 8.57 3.56 -1.39
CA GLU A 164 7.83 2.30 -1.36
C GLU A 164 8.69 1.07 -1.71
N GLU A 165 9.69 1.23 -2.58
CA GLU A 165 10.63 0.15 -2.89
C GLU A 165 11.51 -0.22 -1.68
N ILE A 166 11.96 0.78 -0.93
CA ILE A 166 12.69 0.53 0.33
C ILE A 166 11.76 -0.13 1.35
N GLU A 167 10.55 0.41 1.51
CA GLU A 167 9.56 -0.16 2.43
C GLU A 167 9.27 -1.62 2.11
N LYS A 168 9.09 -1.97 0.84
CA LYS A 168 8.88 -3.36 0.40
C LYS A 168 10.03 -4.28 0.80
N LYS A 169 11.28 -3.84 0.62
CA LYS A 169 12.47 -4.62 1.02
C LYS A 169 12.58 -4.80 2.52
N LEU A 170 12.22 -3.78 3.30
CA LEU A 170 12.36 -3.80 4.75
C LEU A 170 11.19 -4.48 5.48
N ARG A 171 10.05 -4.73 4.81
CA ARG A 171 8.85 -5.27 5.43
C ARG A 171 9.07 -6.62 6.13
N LEU A 172 9.92 -7.48 5.58
CA LEU A 172 10.23 -8.79 6.19
C LEU A 172 11.19 -8.67 7.39
N LEU A 173 11.96 -7.59 7.47
CA LEU A 173 12.90 -7.32 8.55
C LEU A 173 12.22 -6.60 9.72
N ILE A 174 11.30 -5.66 9.42
CA ILE A 174 10.71 -4.76 10.41
C ILE A 174 9.24 -5.15 10.64
N PRO A 175 8.92 -5.86 11.75
CA PRO A 175 7.56 -6.34 12.01
C PRO A 175 6.64 -5.28 12.63
N ILE A 176 7.19 -4.13 13.03
CA ILE A 176 6.43 -3.01 13.60
C ILE A 176 6.03 -1.99 12.52
N PRO A 177 5.04 -1.10 12.77
CA PRO A 177 4.69 -0.06 11.82
C PRO A 177 5.87 0.87 11.54
N PHE A 178 6.13 1.11 10.27
CA PHE A 178 7.19 2.02 9.83
C PHE A 178 6.86 2.69 8.49
N VAL A 179 7.57 3.75 8.18
CA VAL A 179 7.50 4.45 6.90
C VAL A 179 8.88 5.00 6.51
N ILE A 180 9.18 4.96 5.22
CA ILE A 180 10.32 5.70 4.65
C ILE A 180 9.84 7.09 4.26
N THR A 181 10.55 8.10 4.75
CA THR A 181 10.32 9.50 4.47
C THR A 181 11.64 10.25 4.26
N SER A 182 11.60 11.57 4.15
CA SER A 182 12.79 12.38 3.98
C SER A 182 12.77 13.63 4.85
N VAL A 183 13.96 14.12 5.16
CA VAL A 183 14.18 15.43 5.76
C VAL A 183 15.15 16.24 4.89
N PRO A 184 15.09 17.59 4.93
CA PRO A 184 16.11 18.41 4.27
C PRO A 184 17.52 18.09 4.78
N ASP A 185 18.47 18.02 3.87
CA ASP A 185 19.88 17.76 4.17
C ASP A 185 20.78 18.70 3.36
N LYS A 186 21.72 19.38 4.02
CA LYS A 186 22.58 20.39 3.38
C LYS A 186 23.46 19.81 2.27
N ARG A 187 23.84 18.54 2.35
CA ARG A 187 24.77 17.87 1.45
C ARG A 187 24.07 17.06 0.37
N LEU A 188 22.94 16.46 0.72
CA LEU A 188 22.22 15.54 -0.15
C LEU A 188 20.97 16.15 -0.78
N GLY A 189 20.58 17.37 -0.39
CA GLY A 189 19.28 17.95 -0.69
C GLY A 189 18.20 17.36 0.20
N GLN A 190 18.01 16.02 0.13
CA GLN A 190 17.14 15.26 1.02
C GLN A 190 17.91 14.06 1.58
N ALA A 191 17.75 13.77 2.87
CA ALA A 191 18.21 12.54 3.49
C ALA A 191 17.04 11.57 3.66
N VAL A 192 17.27 10.30 3.36
CA VAL A 192 16.32 9.22 3.63
C VAL A 192 16.23 9.00 5.13
N VAL A 193 14.99 8.89 5.63
CA VAL A 193 14.67 8.65 7.04
C VAL A 193 13.78 7.43 7.15
N LEU A 194 14.14 6.52 8.06
CA LEU A 194 13.26 5.47 8.53
C LEU A 194 12.57 5.96 9.80
N LEU A 195 11.25 6.13 9.76
CA LEU A 195 10.42 6.46 10.91
C LEU A 195 9.72 5.20 11.40
N LEU A 196 9.97 4.82 12.64
CA LEU A 196 9.46 3.63 13.30
C LEU A 196 8.42 4.01 14.34
N ALA A 197 7.43 3.14 14.59
CA ALA A 197 6.54 3.28 15.74
C ALA A 197 6.84 2.21 16.79
N GLY A 198 6.75 2.57 18.09
CA GLY A 198 6.94 1.65 19.21
C GLY A 198 8.36 1.69 19.80
N GLN A 199 8.84 0.55 20.28
CA GLN A 199 10.14 0.41 20.95
C GLN A 199 11.01 -0.63 20.22
N PRO A 200 11.64 -0.28 19.11
CA PRO A 200 12.48 -1.19 18.33
C PRO A 200 13.87 -1.38 18.95
N ASP A 201 14.46 -2.54 18.70
CA ASP A 201 15.93 -2.70 18.83
C ASP A 201 16.61 -2.11 17.59
N ILE A 202 17.04 -0.85 17.72
CA ILE A 202 17.66 -0.10 16.62
C ILE A 202 18.96 -0.74 16.15
N GLN A 203 19.77 -1.31 17.06
CA GLN A 203 21.08 -1.86 16.70
C GLN A 203 20.94 -3.13 15.85
N GLU A 204 20.00 -4.00 16.19
CA GLU A 204 19.71 -5.19 15.39
C GLU A 204 19.13 -4.81 14.03
N MET A 205 18.20 -3.85 14.00
CA MET A 205 17.62 -3.34 12.75
C MET A 205 18.66 -2.72 11.82
N GLU A 206 19.58 -1.91 12.31
CA GLU A 206 20.64 -1.30 11.50
C GLU A 206 21.48 -2.36 10.78
N LYS A 207 21.86 -3.44 11.47
CA LYS A 207 22.62 -4.55 10.86
C LYS A 207 21.82 -5.21 9.72
N GLY A 208 20.52 -5.48 9.97
CA GLY A 208 19.64 -6.06 8.96
C GLY A 208 19.45 -5.13 7.76
N ILE A 209 19.24 -3.83 7.98
CA ILE A 209 19.12 -2.82 6.93
C ILE A 209 20.39 -2.77 6.06
N GLN A 210 21.58 -2.82 6.71
CA GLN A 210 22.84 -2.82 5.98
C GLN A 210 23.05 -4.06 5.11
N ALA A 211 22.47 -5.19 5.50
CA ALA A 211 22.54 -6.43 4.73
C ALA A 211 21.58 -6.44 3.51
N ILE A 212 20.44 -5.75 3.62
CA ILE A 212 19.39 -5.78 2.60
C ILE A 212 19.52 -4.62 1.61
N LEU A 213 19.89 -3.42 2.09
CA LEU A 213 19.92 -2.22 1.26
C LEU A 213 21.35 -1.86 0.82
N GLU A 214 21.46 -1.48 -0.45
CA GLU A 214 22.69 -0.87 -0.97
C GLU A 214 22.96 0.49 -0.27
N PRO A 215 24.21 0.94 -0.16
CA PRO A 215 24.62 2.11 0.63
C PRO A 215 23.78 3.37 0.36
N TYR A 216 23.45 3.65 -0.91
CA TYR A 216 22.72 4.86 -1.29
C TYR A 216 21.23 4.84 -0.92
N TYR A 217 20.66 3.66 -0.67
CA TYR A 217 19.26 3.48 -0.28
C TYR A 217 19.08 3.38 1.24
N ARG A 218 20.17 3.31 2.00
CA ARG A 218 20.12 3.19 3.46
C ARG A 218 19.61 4.48 4.09
N PRO A 219 18.68 4.41 5.05
CA PRO A 219 18.28 5.57 5.83
C PRO A 219 19.48 6.21 6.52
N LYS A 220 19.64 7.52 6.37
CA LYS A 220 20.64 8.30 7.09
C LYS A 220 20.28 8.48 8.55
N HIS A 221 18.99 8.49 8.85
CA HIS A 221 18.46 8.64 10.20
C HIS A 221 17.39 7.56 10.43
N ILE A 222 17.41 6.96 11.62
CA ILE A 222 16.37 6.10 12.15
C ILE A 222 15.73 6.84 13.31
N LEU A 223 14.46 7.16 13.19
CA LEU A 223 13.71 7.94 14.17
C LEU A 223 12.57 7.10 14.72
N VAL A 224 12.26 7.28 16.00
CA VAL A 224 11.19 6.56 16.68
C VAL A 224 10.11 7.55 17.09
N ALA A 225 8.86 7.19 16.83
CA ALA A 225 7.67 7.93 17.22
C ALA A 225 6.71 7.01 17.99
N ASP A 226 5.73 7.59 18.67
CA ASP A 226 4.68 6.81 19.35
C ASP A 226 3.80 6.06 18.35
N CYS A 227 3.50 6.68 17.21
CA CYS A 227 2.72 6.09 16.14
C CYS A 227 3.10 6.68 14.77
N ILE A 228 2.79 5.93 13.70
CA ILE A 228 2.88 6.45 12.33
C ILE A 228 1.59 7.24 12.02
N PRO A 229 1.69 8.51 11.62
CA PRO A 229 0.54 9.33 11.23
C PRO A 229 -0.30 8.68 10.13
N GLN A 230 -1.62 8.69 10.31
CA GLN A 230 -2.57 8.12 9.36
C GLN A 230 -3.65 9.15 8.98
N THR A 231 -4.21 8.98 7.79
CA THR A 231 -5.40 9.70 7.35
C THR A 231 -6.65 9.11 8.01
N GLY A 232 -7.79 9.81 7.95
CA GLY A 232 -9.05 9.36 8.56
C GLY A 232 -9.56 8.00 8.04
N ASN A 233 -9.05 7.51 6.92
CA ASN A 233 -9.36 6.20 6.34
C ASN A 233 -8.26 5.15 6.58
N GLY A 234 -7.34 5.39 7.52
CA GLY A 234 -6.31 4.44 7.96
C GLY A 234 -5.08 4.31 7.05
N LYS A 235 -4.94 5.16 6.03
CA LYS A 235 -3.73 5.17 5.20
C LYS A 235 -2.62 6.00 5.84
N VAL A 236 -1.36 5.64 5.61
CA VAL A 236 -0.21 6.45 6.04
C VAL A 236 -0.31 7.86 5.46
N ASN A 237 -0.31 8.88 6.34
CA ASN A 237 -0.23 10.28 5.95
C ASN A 237 1.24 10.68 5.79
N ARG A 238 1.76 10.58 4.57
CA ARG A 238 3.18 10.82 4.28
C ARG A 238 3.62 12.26 4.51
N ALA A 239 2.71 13.23 4.34
CA ALA A 239 2.99 14.63 4.63
C ALA A 239 3.26 14.83 6.13
N ASP A 240 2.37 14.31 6.98
CA ASP A 240 2.53 14.39 8.43
C ASP A 240 3.73 13.58 8.93
N CYS A 241 4.03 12.43 8.31
CA CYS A 241 5.23 11.65 8.62
C CYS A 241 6.51 12.46 8.35
N ARG A 242 6.56 13.22 7.25
CA ARG A 242 7.69 14.10 6.93
C ARG A 242 7.86 15.21 7.96
N ILE A 243 6.76 15.87 8.35
CA ILE A 243 6.77 16.91 9.37
C ILE A 243 7.24 16.34 10.72
N LEU A 244 6.71 15.17 11.11
CA LEU A 244 7.10 14.49 12.34
C LEU A 244 8.59 14.14 12.35
N ALA A 245 9.12 13.58 11.26
CA ALA A 245 10.53 13.24 11.14
C ALA A 245 11.44 14.48 11.27
N GLN A 246 11.05 15.62 10.66
CA GLN A 246 11.79 16.86 10.79
C GLN A 246 11.83 17.35 12.25
N ARG A 247 10.68 17.31 12.95
CA ARG A 247 10.58 17.70 14.36
C ARG A 247 11.45 16.82 15.27
N LEU A 248 11.36 15.50 15.09
CA LEU A 248 12.14 14.55 15.88
C LEU A 248 13.64 14.74 15.68
N LEU A 249 14.08 14.98 14.45
CA LEU A 249 15.50 15.22 14.15
C LEU A 249 15.99 16.55 14.77
N GLN A 250 15.17 17.59 14.80
CA GLN A 250 15.50 18.85 15.49
C GLN A 250 15.70 18.62 16.99
N LEU A 251 14.77 17.93 17.65
CA LEU A 251 14.86 17.62 19.08
C LEU A 251 16.14 16.84 19.42
N LEU A 252 16.54 15.88 18.59
CA LEU A 252 17.79 15.12 18.79
C LEU A 252 19.02 16.02 18.68
N ASN A 253 19.03 16.96 17.73
CA ASN A 253 20.15 17.90 17.55
C ASN A 253 20.23 18.90 18.72
N ASP A 254 19.10 19.39 19.22
CA ASP A 254 19.05 20.32 20.35
C ASP A 254 19.45 19.63 21.67
N SER A 255 19.20 18.31 21.79
CA SER A 255 19.58 17.53 22.99
C SER A 255 21.05 17.12 23.00
N SER A 256 21.75 17.29 21.88
CA SER A 256 23.17 16.92 21.71
C SER A 256 24.13 18.12 21.81
N CYS A 257 23.60 19.33 22.03
CA CYS A 257 24.33 20.56 22.34
C CYS A 257 24.28 20.87 23.86
#